data_b91004c3cec17784dfaa53f84ba0f336
#
_entry.id   b91004c3cec17784dfaa53f84ba0f336
#
_cell.length_a   1.000
_cell.length_b   1.000
_cell.length_c   1.000
_cell.angle_alpha   90.00
_cell.angle_beta   90.00
_cell.angle_gamma   90.00
#
_symmetry.space_group_name_H-M   'P 1'
#
loop_
_entity.id
_entity.type
_entity.pdbx_description
1 polymer ?
#
loop_
_entity_poly.entity_id
_entity_poly.type
_entity_poly.pdbx_seq_one_letter_code
_entity_poly.pdbx_strand_id
1 'polypeptide(L)'
;MLYINAMKLTQHTLDKLENVISQSKFTVRYERGNFQSGWCLLEEKRVVVLNKFLDIEGRINTLVDLIPKLNINFDKLTLESQKIYDGLLNKTLIIA
;
A
#
# COMPACT_ATOMS: atom_id res chain seq x y z
N MET A 1 13.37 2.13 8.97
CA MET A 1 14.09 3.02 8.93
C MET A 1 14.60 3.58 7.61
N LEU A 2 15.69 3.14 7.07
CA LEU A 2 16.23 3.83 5.89
C LEU A 2 15.36 3.74 4.66
N TYR A 3 14.64 2.63 4.50
CA TYR A 3 13.79 2.46 3.31
C TYR A 3 12.68 3.52 3.26
N ILE A 4 12.13 3.90 4.40
CA ILE A 4 11.09 4.93 4.43
C ILE A 4 11.68 6.28 4.08
N ASN A 5 12.88 6.57 4.57
CA ASN A 5 13.54 7.82 4.29
C ASN A 5 13.89 7.98 2.82
N ALA A 6 14.10 6.88 2.11
CA ALA A 6 14.41 6.92 0.68
C ALA A 6 13.16 7.02 -0.18
N MET A 7 11.99 6.77 0.39
CA MET A 7 10.73 6.80 -0.35
C MET A 7 10.21 8.23 -0.46
N LYS A 8 9.90 8.65 -1.68
CA LYS A 8 9.32 9.98 -1.89
C LYS A 8 7.85 9.95 -1.50
N LEU A 9 7.41 10.97 -0.76
CA LEU A 9 6.04 11.06 -0.29
C LEU A 9 5.21 11.88 -1.27
N THR A 10 5.01 11.32 -2.46
CA THR A 10 4.32 11.98 -3.57
C THR A 10 3.15 11.14 -4.05
N GLN A 11 2.28 11.77 -4.84
CA GLN A 11 1.16 11.07 -5.47
C GLN A 11 1.66 9.91 -6.34
N HIS A 12 2.79 10.10 -7.02
CA HIS A 12 3.37 9.05 -7.86
C HIS A 12 3.71 7.80 -7.05
N THR A 13 4.33 7.99 -5.89
CA THR A 13 4.64 6.87 -4.99
C THR A 13 3.36 6.21 -4.49
N LEU A 14 2.37 7.02 -4.13
CA LEU A 14 1.08 6.48 -3.68
C LEU A 14 0.45 5.63 -4.77
N ASP A 15 0.48 6.10 -6.03
CA ASP A 15 -0.07 5.34 -7.15
C ASP A 15 0.62 3.98 -7.32
N LYS A 16 1.93 3.96 -7.17
CA LYS A 16 2.69 2.71 -7.27
C LYS A 16 2.30 1.71 -6.18
N LEU A 17 2.10 2.20 -4.97
CA LEU A 17 1.69 1.34 -3.86
C LEU A 17 0.27 0.82 -4.09
N GLU A 18 -0.63 1.66 -4.56
CA GLU A 18 -2.00 1.23 -4.86
C GLU A 18 -2.02 0.21 -5.99
N ASN A 19 -1.10 0.32 -6.94
CA ASN A 19 -1.01 -0.66 -8.03
C ASN A 19 -0.67 -2.06 -7.52
N VAL A 20 0.19 -2.17 -6.51
CA VAL A 20 0.49 -3.48 -5.91
C VAL A 20 -0.79 -4.14 -5.43
N ILE A 21 -1.64 -3.37 -4.78
CA ILE A 21 -2.91 -3.87 -4.25
C ILE A 21 -3.86 -4.26 -5.39
N SER A 22 -4.00 -3.37 -6.37
CA SER A 22 -4.93 -3.60 -7.49
C SER A 22 -4.53 -4.80 -8.33
N GLN A 23 -3.24 -5.00 -8.54
CA GLN A 23 -2.75 -6.12 -9.34
C GLN A 23 -3.02 -7.47 -8.67
N SER A 24 -3.24 -7.47 -7.37
CA SER A 24 -3.59 -8.68 -6.64
C SER A 24 -5.10 -8.84 -6.47
N LYS A 25 -5.88 -8.12 -7.27
CA LYS A 25 -7.35 -8.21 -7.30
C LYS A 25 -8.02 -7.64 -6.06
N PHE A 26 -7.34 -6.77 -5.33
CA PHE A 26 -7.98 -5.98 -4.28
C PHE A 26 -8.42 -4.64 -4.86
N THR A 27 -9.48 -4.09 -4.28
CA THR A 27 -9.94 -2.74 -4.60
C THR A 27 -9.56 -1.82 -3.44
N VAL A 28 -9.03 -0.66 -3.75
CA VAL A 28 -8.74 0.35 -2.73
C VAL A 28 -9.86 1.37 -2.75
N ARG A 29 -10.44 1.64 -1.58
CA ARG A 29 -11.48 2.64 -1.43
C ARG A 29 -11.09 3.61 -0.33
N TYR A 30 -11.45 4.88 -0.51
CA TYR A 30 -11.22 5.91 0.48
C TYR A 30 -12.56 6.36 1.02
N GLU A 31 -12.78 6.11 2.29
CA GLU A 31 -14.06 6.40 2.91
C GLU A 31 -13.89 7.04 4.26
N ARG A 32 -14.95 7.71 4.69
CA ARG A 32 -15.04 8.23 6.03
C ARG A 32 -15.18 7.05 6.98
N GLY A 33 -14.43 7.08 8.09
CA GLY A 33 -14.54 6.01 9.05
C GLY A 33 -13.66 6.25 10.26
N ASN A 34 -13.95 5.51 11.30
CA ASN A 34 -13.26 5.62 12.58
C ASN A 34 -12.31 4.43 12.73
N PHE A 35 -11.36 4.32 11.82
CA PHE A 35 -10.42 3.21 11.80
C PHE A 35 -9.20 3.54 12.66
N GLN A 36 -8.94 2.71 13.67
CA GLN A 36 -7.80 2.92 14.55
C GLN A 36 -6.48 3.00 13.80
N SER A 37 -6.32 2.13 12.82
CA SER A 37 -5.08 2.07 12.02
C SER A 37 -5.15 2.91 10.76
N GLY A 38 -6.25 3.61 10.53
CA GLY A 38 -6.44 4.36 9.30
C GLY A 38 -6.94 3.50 8.15
N TRP A 39 -7.16 2.21 8.34
CA TRP A 39 -7.58 1.30 7.29
C TRP A 39 -8.40 0.14 7.84
N CYS A 40 -9.12 -0.51 6.95
CA CYS A 40 -9.92 -1.69 7.26
C CYS A 40 -9.88 -2.63 6.06
N LEU A 41 -9.85 -3.93 6.32
CA LEU A 41 -9.84 -4.94 5.26
C LEU A 41 -11.14 -5.71 5.28
N LEU A 42 -11.83 -5.72 4.14
CA LEU A 42 -13.01 -6.55 3.93
C LEU A 42 -12.58 -7.74 3.08
N GLU A 43 -12.09 -8.78 3.73
CA GLU A 43 -11.43 -9.90 3.06
C GLU A 43 -12.31 -10.59 2.02
N GLU A 44 -13.56 -10.88 2.37
CA GLU A 44 -14.46 -11.59 1.46
C GLU A 44 -14.71 -10.83 0.17
N LYS A 45 -14.68 -9.51 0.24
CA LYS A 45 -14.90 -8.65 -0.92
C LYS A 45 -13.59 -8.19 -1.54
N ARG A 46 -12.46 -8.52 -0.93
CA ARG A 46 -11.13 -8.09 -1.35
C ARG A 46 -11.09 -6.57 -1.52
N VAL A 47 -11.57 -5.87 -0.51
CA VAL A 47 -11.60 -4.40 -0.50
C VAL A 47 -10.77 -3.90 0.67
N VAL A 48 -9.85 -3.00 0.36
CA VAL A 48 -9.07 -2.28 1.37
C VAL A 48 -9.68 -0.88 1.48
N VAL A 49 -10.14 -0.53 2.67
CA VAL A 49 -10.73 0.78 2.91
C VAL A 49 -9.76 1.63 3.70
N LEU A 50 -9.43 2.79 3.17
CA LEU A 50 -8.55 3.75 3.83
C LEU A 50 -9.37 4.96 4.27
N ASN A 51 -8.94 5.58 5.35
CA ASN A 51 -9.57 6.81 5.82
C ASN A 51 -9.32 7.92 4.79
N LYS A 52 -10.41 8.47 4.25
CA LYS A 52 -10.31 9.47 3.19
C LYS A 52 -9.68 10.79 3.66
N PHE A 53 -9.59 11.00 4.96
CA PHE A 53 -9.00 12.23 5.50
C PHE A 53 -7.49 12.16 5.66
N LEU A 54 -6.88 11.01 5.37
CA LEU A 54 -5.43 10.91 5.35
C LEU A 54 -4.88 11.78 4.22
N ASP A 55 -3.79 12.49 4.50
CA ASP A 55 -3.06 13.18 3.43
C ASP A 55 -2.17 12.16 2.68
N ILE A 56 -1.44 12.63 1.69
CA ILE A 56 -0.62 11.74 0.86
C ILE A 56 0.40 10.99 1.71
N GLU A 57 1.07 11.67 2.61
CA GLU A 57 2.05 11.03 3.49
C GLU A 57 1.38 9.98 4.37
N GLY A 58 0.22 10.31 4.94
CA GLY A 58 -0.52 9.37 5.77
C GLY A 58 -0.96 8.14 4.99
N ARG A 59 -1.40 8.34 3.74
CA ARG A 59 -1.81 7.23 2.88
C ARG A 59 -0.65 6.32 2.55
N ILE A 60 0.51 6.91 2.20
CA ILE A 60 1.70 6.13 1.89
C ILE A 60 2.14 5.33 3.09
N ASN A 61 2.22 5.96 4.26
CA ASN A 61 2.64 5.26 5.47
C ASN A 61 1.69 4.13 5.83
N THR A 62 0.39 4.36 5.65
CA THR A 62 -0.62 3.33 5.90
C THR A 62 -0.44 2.15 4.95
N LEU A 63 -0.24 2.42 3.65
CA LEU A 63 -0.05 1.36 2.66
C LEU A 63 1.24 0.59 2.90
N VAL A 64 2.31 1.27 3.26
CA VAL A 64 3.58 0.60 3.59
C VAL A 64 3.37 -0.39 4.75
N ASP A 65 2.53 -0.03 5.71
CA ASP A 65 2.26 -0.88 6.86
C ASP A 65 1.32 -2.03 6.52
N LEU A 66 0.30 -1.78 5.71
CA LEU A 66 -0.74 -2.79 5.48
C LEU A 66 -0.43 -3.77 4.35
N ILE A 67 0.29 -3.36 3.30
CA ILE A 67 0.55 -4.24 2.16
C ILE A 67 1.20 -5.57 2.58
N PRO A 68 2.21 -5.59 3.45
CA PRO A 68 2.79 -6.86 3.90
C PRO A 68 1.80 -7.78 4.62
N LYS A 69 0.69 -7.22 5.09
CA LYS A 69 -0.33 -7.99 5.81
C LYS A 69 -1.41 -8.55 4.88
N LEU A 70 -1.39 -8.14 3.62
CA LEU A 70 -2.36 -8.63 2.65
C LEU A 70 -1.87 -9.91 1.98
N ASN A 71 -2.82 -10.69 1.51
CA ASN A 71 -2.51 -11.89 0.71
C ASN A 71 -2.26 -11.47 -0.73
N ILE A 72 -1.05 -10.99 -0.99
CA ILE A 72 -0.65 -10.49 -2.29
C ILE A 72 -0.22 -11.64 -3.19
N ASN A 73 -0.73 -11.65 -4.41
CA ASN A 73 -0.34 -12.66 -5.40
C ASN A 73 0.86 -12.14 -6.19
N PHE A 74 2.05 -12.52 -5.72
CA PHE A 74 3.31 -12.03 -6.26
C PHE A 74 3.42 -12.26 -7.77
N ASP A 75 2.97 -13.42 -8.24
CA ASP A 75 3.10 -13.78 -9.67
C ASP A 75 2.24 -12.92 -10.58
N LYS A 76 1.23 -12.26 -10.04
CA LYS A 76 0.37 -11.37 -10.81
C LYS A 76 0.89 -9.96 -10.89
N LEU A 77 1.94 -9.65 -10.12
CA LEU A 77 2.48 -8.30 -10.09
C LEU A 77 3.41 -8.05 -11.28
N THR A 78 3.44 -6.79 -11.73
CA THR A 78 4.47 -6.37 -12.69
C THR A 78 5.83 -6.43 -12.03
N LEU A 79 6.90 -6.40 -12.81
CA LEU A 79 8.25 -6.42 -12.26
C LEU A 79 8.48 -5.26 -11.29
N GLU A 80 7.98 -4.09 -11.62
CA GLU A 80 8.11 -2.94 -10.73
C GLU A 80 7.39 -3.19 -9.41
N SER A 81 6.16 -3.69 -9.48
CA SER A 81 5.39 -3.97 -8.27
C SER A 81 6.00 -5.10 -7.45
N GLN A 82 6.61 -6.10 -8.10
CA GLN A 82 7.31 -7.16 -7.39
C GLN A 82 8.46 -6.60 -6.57
N LYS A 83 9.23 -5.67 -7.15
CA LYS A 83 10.34 -5.05 -6.45
C LYS A 83 9.86 -4.23 -5.26
N ILE A 84 8.76 -3.51 -5.45
CA ILE A 84 8.18 -2.70 -4.38
C ILE A 84 7.72 -3.61 -3.23
N TYR A 85 6.97 -4.66 -3.57
CA TYR A 85 6.45 -5.58 -2.56
C TYR A 85 7.58 -6.27 -1.80
N ASP A 86 8.58 -6.74 -2.54
CA ASP A 86 9.74 -7.39 -1.95
C ASP A 86 10.46 -6.45 -0.98
N GLY A 87 10.63 -5.19 -1.41
CA GLY A 87 11.25 -4.19 -0.56
C GLY A 87 10.45 -3.90 0.71
N LEU A 88 9.12 -3.90 0.60
CA LEU A 88 8.27 -3.71 1.77
C LEU A 88 8.41 -4.86 2.77
N LEU A 89 8.48 -6.08 2.26
CA LEU A 89 8.65 -7.26 3.12
C LEU A 89 9.99 -7.25 3.83
N ASN A 90 11.03 -6.82 3.12
CA ASN A 90 12.40 -6.84 3.65
C ASN A 90 12.82 -5.52 4.28
N LYS A 91 11.94 -4.52 4.22
CA LYS A 91 12.22 -3.18 4.74
C LYS A 91 13.47 -2.56 4.14
N THR A 92 13.69 -2.85 2.85
CA THR A 92 14.85 -2.32 2.12
C THR A 92 14.41 -1.55 0.88
N LEU A 93 13.13 -1.16 0.82
CA LEU A 93 12.58 -0.50 -0.35
C LEU A 93 13.18 0.87 -0.57
N ILE A 94 13.56 1.12 -1.82
CA ILE A 94 13.97 2.44 -2.28
C ILE A 94 13.15 2.75 -3.52
N ILE A 95 12.32 3.80 -3.43
CA ILE A 95 11.55 4.31 -4.56
C ILE A 95 12.08 5.69 -4.87
N ALA A 96 12.71 5.80 -6.01
CA ALA A 96 13.27 7.07 -6.44
C ALA A 96 12.28 7.85 -7.29
#